data_b7c0f67f24048a0a14975584a7c21fad
#
_entry.id   b7c0f67f24048a0a14975584a7c21fad
#
_cell.length_a   1.000
_cell.length_b   1.000
_cell.length_c   1.000
_cell.angle_alpha   90.00
_cell.angle_beta   90.00
_cell.angle_gamma   90.00
#
_symmetry.space_group_name_H-M   'P 1'
#
loop_
_entity.id
_entity.type
_entity.pdbx_description
1 polymer ?
#
loop_
_entity_poly.entity_id
_entity_poly.type
_entity_poly.pdbx_seq_one_letter_code
_entity_poly.pdbx_strand_id
1 'polypeptide(L)'
;MGKVRITETVFRDAHQSLLATRMRTRDMLPIAEKLDQVGFFSMEVWGGATFDSCIRYLNEDPWERLRALKLAMPNTPLQMLLRGQNLVGYRHYADDIVVKFVERAAKNGVDVFRIFDAVNDIRNMTVAIKAAKDMDAHVQGCVCYTTSPVHSIEQFTKMAVELADLGCDSLCIKDMAGLILPHDAYDLVASMKEETSIPVDLHSHCTSGMAPMSFLFGCEAGVDILDTAISPLGWGTSHPPTESIVAALEGTPYETGLDLKLLTEIKRYFEKLMEVYAPLFNPIAARVDSNVLVYQVPGGMLSNLVSQLVEQKALDKYEEVLAEIPRVREDLGYPPLVTPTSQIVGSQAVLNVLTGERYKAVPKEVKDYVKGLYGRSPGEINPKIRAEILEDEEPITVRPADLIPPEYEKMKAEAEGKGLVRREEDVLTYALYPQVAEKFLKGEAKEEVLKKALPADLQTGAIGGKPAAFNVEVDGESYLVKVAPAGISIEAVEPKAPKDGVTVPMQGVIIRYLIKKGDKVSKGDAVAVLEAMKMENKVSANKDGVVAEIYAEVGATVAPGDILMSID
;
A
#
# COMPACT_ATOMS: atom_id res chain seq x y z
N MET A 1 33.40 -16.33 0.10
CA MET A 1 32.31 -15.33 0.02
C MET A 1 32.19 -14.91 -1.42
N GLY A 2 30.99 -14.86 -1.98
CA GLY A 2 30.73 -14.47 -3.37
C GLY A 2 30.49 -12.99 -3.51
N LYS A 3 30.47 -12.47 -4.75
CA LYS A 3 30.05 -11.12 -5.06
C LYS A 3 28.59 -10.90 -4.63
N VAL A 4 28.30 -9.77 -4.00
CA VAL A 4 26.93 -9.37 -3.68
C VAL A 4 26.23 -8.90 -4.97
N ARG A 5 25.01 -9.33 -5.19
CA ARG A 5 24.18 -8.95 -6.34
C ARG A 5 23.18 -7.87 -5.92
N ILE A 6 22.70 -7.10 -6.88
CA ILE A 6 21.77 -6.00 -6.64
C ILE A 6 20.43 -6.30 -7.31
N THR A 7 19.33 -6.15 -6.56
CA THR A 7 17.99 -5.95 -7.12
C THR A 7 17.73 -4.45 -7.18
N GLU A 8 17.41 -3.95 -8.36
CA GLU A 8 17.08 -2.54 -8.56
C GLU A 8 15.57 -2.32 -8.47
N THR A 9 15.15 -1.35 -7.67
CA THR A 9 13.73 -1.13 -7.33
C THR A 9 13.12 0.12 -7.95
N VAL A 10 13.89 0.85 -8.78
CA VAL A 10 13.50 2.16 -9.32
C VAL A 10 12.18 2.14 -10.11
N PHE A 11 11.84 1.02 -10.75
CA PHE A 11 10.62 0.87 -11.54
C PHE A 11 9.41 0.36 -10.76
N ARG A 12 9.56 0.07 -9.47
CA ARG A 12 8.43 -0.33 -8.61
C ARG A 12 8.47 0.34 -7.24
N ASP A 13 9.29 -0.17 -6.28
CA ASP A 13 9.20 0.25 -4.86
C ASP A 13 9.66 1.69 -4.65
N ALA A 14 10.71 2.11 -5.31
CA ALA A 14 11.23 3.46 -5.17
C ALA A 14 10.22 4.53 -5.61
N HIS A 15 9.62 4.40 -6.79
CA HIS A 15 8.62 5.37 -7.23
C HIS A 15 7.25 5.18 -6.53
N GLN A 16 6.96 3.98 -6.01
CA GLN A 16 5.84 3.80 -5.11
C GLN A 16 6.02 4.62 -3.84
N SER A 17 7.21 4.61 -3.28
CA SER A 17 7.55 5.29 -2.02
C SER A 17 7.62 6.82 -2.15
N LEU A 18 8.18 7.32 -3.25
CA LEU A 18 8.49 8.76 -3.41
C LEU A 18 7.56 9.51 -4.38
N LEU A 19 6.91 8.82 -5.31
CA LEU A 19 6.09 9.39 -6.38
C LEU A 19 4.66 8.81 -6.39
N ALA A 20 4.19 8.30 -5.26
CA ALA A 20 2.85 7.73 -5.09
C ALA A 20 2.47 6.72 -6.21
N THR A 21 3.43 5.96 -6.72
CA THR A 21 3.27 4.97 -7.81
C THR A 21 2.83 5.59 -9.15
N ARG A 22 3.17 6.84 -9.42
CA ARG A 22 2.70 7.59 -10.62
C ARG A 22 3.68 7.60 -11.79
N MET A 23 4.83 6.90 -11.71
CA MET A 23 5.76 6.82 -12.86
C MET A 23 5.08 6.08 -14.02
N ARG A 24 5.07 6.70 -15.20
CA ARG A 24 4.40 6.20 -16.39
C ARG A 24 5.28 5.25 -17.18
N THR A 25 4.70 4.30 -17.87
CA THR A 25 5.43 3.36 -18.73
C THR A 25 6.27 4.10 -19.79
N ARG A 26 5.71 5.15 -20.40
CA ARG A 26 6.42 5.97 -21.39
C ARG A 26 7.67 6.66 -20.86
N ASP A 27 7.76 6.86 -19.54
CA ASP A 27 8.91 7.47 -18.87
C ASP A 27 9.90 6.42 -18.34
N MET A 28 9.53 5.14 -18.31
CA MET A 28 10.41 4.02 -17.98
C MET A 28 11.17 3.49 -19.21
N LEU A 29 10.48 3.36 -20.34
CA LEU A 29 11.01 2.73 -21.54
C LEU A 29 12.28 3.39 -22.11
N PRO A 30 12.44 4.72 -22.14
CA PRO A 30 13.63 5.34 -22.72
C PRO A 30 14.95 5.00 -22.01
N ILE A 31 14.90 4.60 -20.72
CA ILE A 31 16.09 4.26 -19.93
C ILE A 31 16.25 2.74 -19.74
N ALA A 32 15.23 1.95 -20.09
CA ALA A 32 15.17 0.53 -19.81
C ALA A 32 16.32 -0.25 -20.45
N GLU A 33 16.68 0.05 -21.71
CA GLU A 33 17.82 -0.60 -22.40
C GLU A 33 19.16 -0.37 -21.69
N LYS A 34 19.38 0.83 -21.11
CA LYS A 34 20.59 1.09 -20.32
C LYS A 34 20.58 0.35 -18.99
N LEU A 35 19.43 0.27 -18.33
CA LEU A 35 19.27 -0.51 -17.09
C LEU A 35 19.51 -2.00 -17.35
N ASP A 36 19.08 -2.52 -18.50
CA ASP A 36 19.31 -3.91 -18.92
C ASP A 36 20.80 -4.27 -19.09
N GLN A 37 21.67 -3.29 -19.37
CA GLN A 37 23.11 -3.47 -19.54
C GLN A 37 23.90 -3.47 -18.23
N VAL A 38 23.30 -3.08 -17.10
CA VAL A 38 23.99 -2.94 -15.81
C VAL A 38 24.39 -4.29 -15.23
N GLY A 39 23.58 -5.33 -15.42
CA GLY A 39 23.81 -6.66 -14.87
C GLY A 39 23.24 -6.85 -13.46
N PHE A 40 22.10 -6.25 -13.19
CA PHE A 40 21.34 -6.48 -11.96
C PHE A 40 20.92 -7.95 -11.80
N PHE A 41 20.76 -8.41 -10.57
CA PHE A 41 20.16 -9.71 -10.27
C PHE A 41 18.72 -9.76 -10.77
N SER A 42 17.96 -8.70 -10.49
CA SER A 42 16.62 -8.49 -11.01
C SER A 42 16.26 -7.00 -11.01
N MET A 43 15.27 -6.64 -11.83
CA MET A 43 14.61 -5.34 -11.82
C MET A 43 13.21 -5.51 -11.29
N GLU A 44 12.89 -4.86 -10.17
CA GLU A 44 11.54 -4.88 -9.65
C GLU A 44 10.66 -3.89 -10.42
N VAL A 45 9.64 -4.40 -11.13
CA VAL A 45 8.84 -3.62 -12.08
C VAL A 45 7.35 -3.64 -11.78
N TRP A 46 6.88 -4.60 -10.97
CA TRP A 46 5.45 -4.86 -10.85
C TRP A 46 5.05 -5.25 -9.43
N GLY A 47 3.76 -4.99 -9.09
CA GLY A 47 3.19 -5.30 -7.78
C GLY A 47 1.81 -4.67 -7.61
N GLY A 48 1.21 -4.82 -6.43
CA GLY A 48 -0.17 -4.40 -6.17
C GLY A 48 -0.44 -2.92 -6.40
N ALA A 49 0.39 -2.04 -5.85
CA ALA A 49 0.21 -0.61 -6.03
C ALA A 49 0.44 -0.16 -7.48
N THR A 50 1.38 -0.82 -8.19
CA THR A 50 1.62 -0.56 -9.62
C THR A 50 0.41 -0.96 -10.45
N PHE A 51 -0.14 -2.14 -10.22
CA PHE A 51 -1.33 -2.62 -10.92
C PHE A 51 -2.53 -1.68 -10.74
N ASP A 52 -2.85 -1.35 -9.49
CA ASP A 52 -3.95 -0.45 -9.15
C ASP A 52 -3.73 0.96 -9.72
N SER A 53 -2.50 1.50 -9.61
CA SER A 53 -2.17 2.83 -10.12
C SER A 53 -2.30 2.93 -11.64
N CYS A 54 -1.91 1.88 -12.38
CA CYS A 54 -2.04 1.83 -13.83
C CYS A 54 -3.49 2.06 -14.28
N ILE A 55 -4.43 1.30 -13.71
CA ILE A 55 -5.83 1.35 -14.13
C ILE A 55 -6.61 2.52 -13.51
N ARG A 56 -6.23 2.98 -12.31
CA ARG A 56 -6.96 4.01 -11.56
C ARG A 56 -6.53 5.43 -11.92
N TYR A 57 -5.24 5.65 -12.13
CA TYR A 57 -4.67 7.00 -12.25
C TYR A 57 -3.93 7.26 -13.56
N LEU A 58 -3.29 6.23 -14.12
CA LEU A 58 -2.44 6.41 -15.29
C LEU A 58 -3.15 6.11 -16.61
N ASN A 59 -4.33 5.48 -16.54
CA ASN A 59 -5.03 4.95 -17.71
C ASN A 59 -4.11 4.10 -18.59
N GLU A 60 -3.28 3.27 -17.93
CA GLU A 60 -2.35 2.34 -18.54
C GLU A 60 -2.77 0.90 -18.25
N ASP A 61 -2.59 0.01 -19.22
CA ASP A 61 -2.78 -1.41 -19.01
C ASP A 61 -1.58 -2.01 -18.28
N PRO A 62 -1.76 -2.55 -17.06
CA PRO A 62 -0.65 -3.09 -16.27
C PRO A 62 0.04 -4.28 -16.95
N TRP A 63 -0.68 -5.07 -17.73
CA TRP A 63 -0.13 -6.21 -18.47
C TRP A 63 0.70 -5.75 -19.67
N GLU A 64 0.25 -4.71 -20.39
CA GLU A 64 1.03 -4.10 -21.49
C GLU A 64 2.31 -3.45 -20.96
N ARG A 65 2.25 -2.78 -19.79
CA ARG A 65 3.45 -2.27 -19.13
C ARG A 65 4.48 -3.37 -18.91
N LEU A 66 4.04 -4.51 -18.35
CA LEU A 66 4.93 -5.64 -18.08
C LEU A 66 5.56 -6.16 -19.37
N ARG A 67 4.76 -6.39 -20.43
CA ARG A 67 5.26 -6.85 -21.72
C ARG A 67 6.24 -5.87 -22.37
N ALA A 68 5.93 -4.57 -22.30
CA ALA A 68 6.79 -3.54 -22.87
C ALA A 68 8.14 -3.47 -22.14
N LEU A 69 8.16 -3.58 -20.81
CA LEU A 69 9.38 -3.62 -20.02
C LEU A 69 10.18 -4.90 -20.28
N LYS A 70 9.51 -6.07 -20.41
CA LYS A 70 10.19 -7.33 -20.75
C LYS A 70 10.86 -7.28 -22.13
N LEU A 71 10.19 -6.64 -23.10
CA LEU A 71 10.77 -6.44 -24.43
C LEU A 71 11.97 -5.49 -24.40
N ALA A 72 11.92 -4.44 -23.58
CA ALA A 72 13.00 -3.45 -23.46
C ALA A 72 14.18 -3.94 -22.60
N MET A 73 13.97 -4.92 -21.72
CA MET A 73 14.98 -5.49 -20.81
C MET A 73 15.02 -7.02 -20.93
N PRO A 74 15.53 -7.56 -22.06
CA PRO A 74 15.54 -9.01 -22.30
C PRO A 74 16.55 -9.77 -21.43
N ASN A 75 17.61 -9.13 -20.94
CA ASN A 75 18.72 -9.77 -20.21
C ASN A 75 18.54 -9.71 -18.69
N THR A 76 17.81 -8.71 -18.18
CA THR A 76 17.58 -8.53 -16.76
C THR A 76 16.29 -9.24 -16.34
N PRO A 77 16.32 -10.16 -15.37
CA PRO A 77 15.10 -10.78 -14.84
C PRO A 77 14.14 -9.74 -14.27
N LEU A 78 12.88 -9.78 -14.70
CA LEU A 78 11.84 -8.88 -14.17
C LEU A 78 11.20 -9.47 -12.93
N GLN A 79 11.18 -8.69 -11.86
CA GLN A 79 10.66 -9.10 -10.56
C GLN A 79 9.32 -8.42 -10.26
N MET A 80 8.41 -9.18 -9.65
CA MET A 80 7.21 -8.62 -9.06
C MET A 80 7.14 -8.88 -7.55
N LEU A 81 6.50 -7.95 -6.82
CA LEU A 81 6.08 -8.17 -5.45
C LEU A 81 4.65 -8.72 -5.42
N LEU A 82 4.47 -9.93 -4.88
CA LEU A 82 3.20 -10.65 -4.81
C LEU A 82 2.79 -10.90 -3.36
N ARG A 83 1.58 -10.47 -2.99
CA ARG A 83 1.05 -10.65 -1.63
C ARG A 83 0.37 -12.01 -1.47
N GLY A 84 1.07 -13.11 -1.63
CA GLY A 84 0.53 -14.45 -1.46
C GLY A 84 -0.91 -14.57 -1.97
N GLN A 85 -1.84 -14.97 -1.08
CA GLN A 85 -3.25 -15.15 -1.42
C GLN A 85 -4.01 -13.86 -1.78
N ASN A 86 -3.48 -12.68 -1.40
CA ASN A 86 -4.05 -11.38 -1.79
C ASN A 86 -3.62 -10.93 -3.18
N LEU A 87 -2.67 -11.61 -3.82
CA LEU A 87 -2.13 -11.23 -5.13
C LEU A 87 -1.67 -9.76 -5.16
N VAL A 88 -2.30 -8.96 -5.99
CA VAL A 88 -2.09 -7.51 -6.07
C VAL A 88 -3.22 -6.70 -5.39
N GLY A 89 -4.25 -7.39 -4.85
CA GLY A 89 -5.43 -6.79 -4.20
C GLY A 89 -5.31 -6.67 -2.68
N TYR A 90 -6.44 -6.43 -2.03
CA TYR A 90 -6.54 -6.15 -0.59
C TYR A 90 -7.35 -7.21 0.18
N ARG A 91 -7.89 -8.23 -0.49
CA ARG A 91 -8.57 -9.40 0.09
C ARG A 91 -7.87 -10.68 -0.33
N HIS A 92 -8.19 -11.79 0.33
CA HIS A 92 -7.85 -13.11 -0.19
C HIS A 92 -8.72 -13.44 -1.41
N TYR A 93 -8.10 -14.05 -2.41
CA TYR A 93 -8.77 -14.58 -3.60
C TYR A 93 -8.83 -16.11 -3.54
N ALA A 94 -9.74 -16.72 -4.28
CA ALA A 94 -9.80 -18.16 -4.43
C ALA A 94 -8.52 -18.70 -5.11
N ASP A 95 -8.18 -19.96 -4.85
CA ASP A 95 -6.96 -20.59 -5.35
C ASP A 95 -6.89 -20.61 -6.88
N ASP A 96 -8.04 -20.76 -7.58
CA ASP A 96 -8.11 -20.73 -9.03
C ASP A 96 -7.73 -19.36 -9.62
N ILE A 97 -8.10 -18.27 -8.96
CA ILE A 97 -7.67 -16.89 -9.34
C ILE A 97 -6.16 -16.75 -9.10
N VAL A 98 -5.63 -17.25 -7.96
CA VAL A 98 -4.19 -17.16 -7.65
C VAL A 98 -3.38 -17.90 -8.71
N VAL A 99 -3.73 -19.13 -9.03
CA VAL A 99 -3.02 -19.93 -10.05
C VAL A 99 -3.07 -19.24 -11.41
N LYS A 100 -4.25 -18.79 -11.85
CA LYS A 100 -4.41 -18.10 -13.13
C LYS A 100 -3.63 -16.79 -13.20
N PHE A 101 -3.63 -16.01 -12.13
CA PHE A 101 -2.88 -14.76 -12.09
C PHE A 101 -1.37 -15.00 -12.21
N VAL A 102 -0.82 -15.93 -11.45
CA VAL A 102 0.62 -16.26 -11.48
C VAL A 102 1.01 -16.81 -12.85
N GLU A 103 0.21 -17.72 -13.42
CA GLU A 103 0.41 -18.26 -14.78
C GLU A 103 0.47 -17.12 -15.82
N ARG A 104 -0.48 -16.18 -15.76
CA ARG A 104 -0.51 -15.05 -16.71
C ARG A 104 0.62 -14.07 -16.48
N ALA A 105 1.00 -13.80 -15.23
CA ALA A 105 2.11 -12.92 -14.90
C ALA A 105 3.44 -13.48 -15.43
N ALA A 106 3.72 -14.76 -15.24
CA ALA A 106 4.89 -15.43 -15.78
C ALA A 106 4.92 -15.37 -17.32
N LYS A 107 3.81 -15.72 -17.98
CA LYS A 107 3.69 -15.66 -19.46
C LYS A 107 3.84 -14.26 -20.03
N ASN A 108 3.55 -13.22 -19.25
CA ASN A 108 3.69 -11.82 -19.67
C ASN A 108 5.06 -11.22 -19.30
N GLY A 109 5.95 -11.97 -18.66
CA GLY A 109 7.35 -11.59 -18.50
C GLY A 109 7.86 -11.42 -17.08
N VAL A 110 7.12 -11.86 -16.06
CA VAL A 110 7.66 -11.96 -14.68
C VAL A 110 8.57 -13.19 -14.59
N ASP A 111 9.82 -12.96 -14.27
CA ASP A 111 10.82 -14.01 -14.08
C ASP A 111 11.02 -14.36 -12.60
N VAL A 112 10.86 -13.37 -11.71
CA VAL A 112 11.06 -13.51 -10.26
C VAL A 112 9.79 -13.12 -9.51
N PHE A 113 9.20 -14.07 -8.80
CA PHE A 113 8.05 -13.84 -7.92
C PHE A 113 8.55 -13.69 -6.48
N ARG A 114 8.60 -12.44 -5.99
CA ARG A 114 8.85 -12.12 -4.59
C ARG A 114 7.52 -12.23 -3.83
N ILE A 115 7.34 -13.31 -3.08
CA ILE A 115 6.06 -13.67 -2.44
C ILE A 115 6.14 -13.43 -0.94
N PHE A 116 5.18 -12.68 -0.39
CA PHE A 116 5.08 -12.42 1.04
C PHE A 116 3.64 -12.55 1.54
N ASP A 117 3.49 -12.71 2.84
CA ASP A 117 2.21 -12.57 3.54
C ASP A 117 2.29 -11.50 4.62
N ALA A 118 1.24 -10.68 4.76
CA ALA A 118 1.24 -9.52 5.64
C ALA A 118 1.30 -9.86 7.14
N VAL A 119 0.87 -11.06 7.51
CA VAL A 119 0.93 -11.58 8.89
C VAL A 119 2.00 -12.65 9.07
N ASN A 120 2.80 -12.92 8.03
CA ASN A 120 3.77 -14.01 8.00
C ASN A 120 3.13 -15.40 8.14
N ASP A 121 1.90 -15.59 7.69
CA ASP A 121 1.27 -16.92 7.65
C ASP A 121 1.62 -17.64 6.34
N ILE A 122 2.58 -18.56 6.41
CA ILE A 122 3.10 -19.27 5.24
C ILE A 122 1.99 -20.00 4.46
N ARG A 123 0.89 -20.43 5.13
CA ARG A 123 -0.25 -21.07 4.47
C ARG A 123 -0.87 -20.19 3.37
N ASN A 124 -0.80 -18.87 3.51
CA ASN A 124 -1.26 -17.91 2.52
C ASN A 124 -0.32 -17.74 1.32
N MET A 125 0.89 -18.31 1.38
CA MET A 125 1.90 -18.21 0.32
C MET A 125 1.97 -19.47 -0.54
N THR A 126 1.55 -20.63 -0.01
CA THR A 126 1.78 -21.96 -0.60
C THR A 126 1.26 -22.12 -2.01
N VAL A 127 0.06 -21.63 -2.32
CA VAL A 127 -0.54 -21.76 -3.66
C VAL A 127 0.19 -20.90 -4.67
N ALA A 128 0.56 -19.66 -4.30
CA ALA A 128 1.31 -18.77 -5.17
C ALA A 128 2.74 -19.29 -5.43
N ILE A 129 3.42 -19.82 -4.39
CA ILE A 129 4.74 -20.46 -4.52
C ILE A 129 4.67 -21.62 -5.51
N LYS A 130 3.73 -22.55 -5.29
CA LYS A 130 3.55 -23.70 -6.18
C LYS A 130 3.26 -23.26 -7.62
N ALA A 131 2.32 -22.33 -7.82
CA ALA A 131 1.95 -21.88 -9.15
C ALA A 131 3.13 -21.23 -9.88
N ALA A 132 3.99 -20.46 -9.19
CA ALA A 132 5.19 -19.89 -9.78
C ALA A 132 6.25 -20.95 -10.13
N LYS A 133 6.42 -21.96 -9.27
CA LYS A 133 7.32 -23.11 -9.55
C LYS A 133 6.81 -23.92 -10.75
N ASP A 134 5.48 -24.12 -10.88
CA ASP A 134 4.88 -24.84 -12.02
C ASP A 134 5.12 -24.09 -13.35
N MET A 135 5.48 -22.80 -13.29
CA MET A 135 5.85 -21.96 -14.44
C MET A 135 7.36 -21.84 -14.66
N ASP A 136 8.19 -22.62 -13.95
CA ASP A 136 9.67 -22.55 -13.96
C ASP A 136 10.21 -21.14 -13.61
N ALA A 137 9.42 -20.31 -12.89
CA ALA A 137 9.85 -19.00 -12.45
C ALA A 137 10.68 -19.08 -11.17
N HIS A 138 11.59 -18.10 -10.97
CA HIS A 138 12.32 -17.96 -9.72
C HIS A 138 11.37 -17.49 -8.61
N VAL A 139 11.30 -18.23 -7.51
CA VAL A 139 10.47 -17.91 -6.35
C VAL A 139 11.34 -17.41 -5.20
N GLN A 140 11.12 -16.18 -4.80
CA GLN A 140 11.74 -15.58 -3.63
C GLN A 140 10.72 -15.50 -2.49
N GLY A 141 10.89 -16.32 -1.45
CA GLY A 141 10.03 -16.33 -0.27
C GLY A 141 10.42 -15.23 0.72
N CYS A 142 9.48 -14.40 1.16
CA CYS A 142 9.76 -13.29 2.07
C CYS A 142 9.37 -13.57 3.50
N VAL A 143 10.22 -13.11 4.40
CA VAL A 143 9.94 -12.94 5.81
C VAL A 143 9.75 -11.45 6.08
N CYS A 144 8.54 -11.01 6.43
CA CYS A 144 8.27 -9.62 6.76
C CYS A 144 8.88 -9.29 8.13
N TYR A 145 10.01 -8.59 8.12
CA TYR A 145 10.71 -8.20 9.34
C TYR A 145 9.96 -7.10 10.09
N THR A 146 9.90 -7.25 11.39
CA THR A 146 9.40 -6.25 12.32
C THR A 146 9.92 -6.56 13.72
N THR A 147 9.80 -5.60 14.64
CA THR A 147 10.21 -5.77 16.04
C THR A 147 9.00 -5.77 16.95
N SER A 148 8.94 -6.73 17.88
CA SER A 148 7.94 -6.82 18.93
C SER A 148 8.32 -7.90 19.93
N PRO A 149 7.60 -8.04 21.08
CA PRO A 149 7.85 -9.12 22.03
C PRO A 149 7.62 -10.53 21.47
N VAL A 150 6.89 -10.68 20.36
CA VAL A 150 6.58 -11.98 19.74
C VAL A 150 7.39 -12.26 18.47
N HIS A 151 8.29 -11.37 18.09
CA HIS A 151 9.16 -11.56 16.93
C HIS A 151 10.63 -11.72 17.39
N SER A 152 11.28 -12.79 16.94
CA SER A 152 12.69 -13.08 17.24
C SER A 152 13.43 -13.56 16.01
N ILE A 153 14.78 -13.47 16.02
CA ILE A 153 15.65 -14.01 14.96
C ILE A 153 15.32 -15.49 14.73
N GLU A 154 15.18 -16.28 15.80
CA GLU A 154 14.84 -17.71 15.70
C GLU A 154 13.52 -17.97 14.98
N GLN A 155 12.46 -17.20 15.26
CA GLN A 155 11.18 -17.34 14.58
C GLN A 155 11.27 -16.99 13.10
N PHE A 156 11.98 -15.90 12.75
CA PHE A 156 12.20 -15.53 11.36
C PHE A 156 13.04 -16.58 10.61
N THR A 157 14.07 -17.13 11.27
CA THR A 157 14.88 -18.21 10.69
C THR A 157 14.05 -19.48 10.46
N LYS A 158 13.20 -19.85 11.40
CA LYS A 158 12.28 -20.99 11.22
C LYS A 158 11.36 -20.80 10.02
N MET A 159 10.79 -19.59 9.84
CA MET A 159 9.98 -19.28 8.65
C MET A 159 10.81 -19.38 7.37
N ALA A 160 12.04 -18.91 7.38
CA ALA A 160 12.95 -19.01 6.24
C ALA A 160 13.22 -20.47 5.85
N VAL A 161 13.42 -21.36 6.82
CA VAL A 161 13.55 -22.81 6.58
C VAL A 161 12.27 -23.39 5.98
N GLU A 162 11.09 -23.05 6.53
CA GLU A 162 9.80 -23.50 5.97
C GLU A 162 9.59 -23.04 4.52
N LEU A 163 10.01 -21.81 4.18
CA LEU A 163 9.95 -21.29 2.81
C LEU A 163 10.94 -22.00 1.88
N ALA A 164 12.15 -22.33 2.36
CA ALA A 164 13.12 -23.12 1.61
C ALA A 164 12.59 -24.52 1.33
N ASP A 165 11.97 -25.17 2.33
CA ASP A 165 11.35 -26.49 2.21
C ASP A 165 10.17 -26.52 1.24
N LEU A 166 9.46 -25.40 1.08
CA LEU A 166 8.41 -25.23 0.06
C LEU A 166 8.96 -25.07 -1.36
N GLY A 167 10.30 -25.05 -1.52
CA GLY A 167 10.98 -24.98 -2.81
C GLY A 167 11.24 -23.56 -3.32
N CYS A 168 11.27 -22.55 -2.45
CA CYS A 168 11.74 -21.22 -2.83
C CYS A 168 13.20 -21.29 -3.30
N ASP A 169 13.56 -20.50 -4.33
CA ASP A 169 14.91 -20.45 -4.91
C ASP A 169 15.81 -19.45 -4.18
N SER A 170 15.21 -18.50 -3.46
CA SER A 170 15.89 -17.55 -2.57
C SER A 170 14.94 -17.07 -1.48
N LEU A 171 15.50 -16.44 -0.44
CA LEU A 171 14.77 -15.85 0.67
C LEU A 171 14.94 -14.33 0.63
N CYS A 172 13.97 -13.58 1.16
CA CYS A 172 14.08 -12.15 1.34
C CYS A 172 13.71 -11.75 2.77
N ILE A 173 14.63 -11.09 3.45
CA ILE A 173 14.36 -10.36 4.70
C ILE A 173 13.74 -9.02 4.29
N LYS A 174 12.42 -8.87 4.49
CA LYS A 174 11.69 -7.71 4.02
C LYS A 174 11.37 -6.73 5.14
N ASP A 175 12.21 -5.71 5.28
CA ASP A 175 12.06 -4.63 6.25
C ASP A 175 11.44 -3.38 5.59
N MET A 176 10.12 -3.35 5.52
CA MET A 176 9.38 -2.23 4.92
C MET A 176 9.41 -0.93 5.73
N ALA A 177 9.68 -1.02 7.00
CA ALA A 177 9.68 0.14 7.89
C ALA A 177 11.09 0.73 8.11
N GLY A 178 12.15 0.03 7.71
CA GLY A 178 13.52 0.43 7.97
C GLY A 178 13.90 0.27 9.45
N LEU A 179 13.45 -0.81 10.08
CA LEU A 179 13.61 -1.08 11.51
C LEU A 179 14.83 -1.95 11.81
N ILE A 180 15.34 -2.71 10.83
CA ILE A 180 16.38 -3.68 11.07
C ILE A 180 17.68 -3.01 11.51
N LEU A 181 18.10 -3.31 12.74
CA LEU A 181 19.37 -2.83 13.27
C LEU A 181 20.54 -3.53 12.56
N PRO A 182 21.73 -2.91 12.46
CA PRO A 182 22.88 -3.54 11.84
C PRO A 182 23.23 -4.92 12.42
N HIS A 183 23.21 -5.05 13.76
CA HIS A 183 23.47 -6.33 14.42
C HIS A 183 22.37 -7.37 14.16
N ASP A 184 21.09 -6.97 14.15
CA ASP A 184 20.00 -7.88 13.83
C ASP A 184 20.09 -8.35 12.37
N ALA A 185 20.52 -7.47 11.46
CA ALA A 185 20.75 -7.83 10.06
C ALA A 185 21.87 -8.89 9.94
N TYR A 186 22.97 -8.72 10.68
CA TYR A 186 24.04 -9.72 10.74
C TYR A 186 23.51 -11.05 11.28
N ASP A 187 22.90 -11.02 12.47
CA ASP A 187 22.46 -12.22 13.17
C ASP A 187 21.40 -13.00 12.36
N LEU A 188 20.44 -12.29 11.77
CA LEU A 188 19.38 -12.91 10.98
C LEU A 188 19.90 -13.50 9.67
N VAL A 189 20.76 -12.77 8.94
CA VAL A 189 21.38 -13.28 7.72
C VAL A 189 22.26 -14.49 8.05
N ALA A 190 23.11 -14.42 9.08
CA ALA A 190 23.97 -15.51 9.49
C ALA A 190 23.16 -16.76 9.86
N SER A 191 22.09 -16.60 10.65
CA SER A 191 21.22 -17.69 11.04
C SER A 191 20.50 -18.32 9.84
N MET A 192 19.98 -17.53 8.92
CA MET A 192 19.35 -18.06 7.69
C MET A 192 20.37 -18.79 6.80
N LYS A 193 21.59 -18.27 6.67
CA LYS A 193 22.67 -18.91 5.90
C LYS A 193 23.17 -20.19 6.52
N GLU A 194 23.12 -20.33 7.85
CA GLU A 194 23.46 -21.57 8.57
C GLU A 194 22.39 -22.66 8.35
N GLU A 195 21.12 -22.28 8.41
CA GLU A 195 19.98 -23.22 8.38
C GLU A 195 19.49 -23.52 6.95
N THR A 196 19.80 -22.67 5.97
CA THR A 196 19.41 -22.85 4.57
C THR A 196 20.59 -22.78 3.62
N SER A 197 20.49 -23.47 2.48
CA SER A 197 21.53 -23.44 1.43
C SER A 197 21.21 -22.48 0.28
N ILE A 198 20.06 -21.80 0.32
CA ILE A 198 19.61 -20.92 -0.78
C ILE A 198 20.04 -19.46 -0.54
N PRO A 199 20.11 -18.64 -1.59
CA PRO A 199 20.50 -17.23 -1.47
C PRO A 199 19.55 -16.44 -0.56
N VAL A 200 20.14 -15.49 0.19
CA VAL A 200 19.42 -14.54 1.06
C VAL A 200 19.52 -13.14 0.48
N ASP A 201 18.39 -12.46 0.37
CA ASP A 201 18.24 -11.08 -0.04
C ASP A 201 17.88 -10.21 1.18
N LEU A 202 18.51 -9.05 1.29
CA LEU A 202 18.20 -8.07 2.34
C LEU A 202 17.58 -6.82 1.72
N HIS A 203 16.30 -6.65 1.98
CA HIS A 203 15.49 -5.51 1.58
C HIS A 203 15.18 -4.66 2.82
N SER A 204 15.61 -3.41 2.82
CA SER A 204 15.27 -2.45 3.87
C SER A 204 15.06 -1.05 3.32
N HIS A 205 14.05 -0.35 3.86
CA HIS A 205 13.81 1.05 3.56
C HIS A 205 14.70 1.97 4.41
N CYS A 206 15.03 3.15 3.87
CA CYS A 206 15.89 4.13 4.55
C CYS A 206 15.14 5.04 5.53
N THR A 207 13.92 4.70 5.93
CA THR A 207 13.09 5.57 6.78
C THR A 207 13.78 5.97 8.08
N SER A 208 14.45 5.02 8.74
CA SER A 208 15.25 5.29 9.95
C SER A 208 16.67 5.84 9.67
N GLY A 209 17.13 5.73 8.41
CA GLY A 209 18.50 6.05 8.02
C GLY A 209 19.51 4.93 8.26
N MET A 210 19.11 3.78 8.81
CA MET A 210 20.04 2.69 9.17
C MET A 210 20.32 1.70 8.05
N ALA A 211 19.48 1.61 7.03
CA ALA A 211 19.54 0.57 6.01
C ALA A 211 20.94 0.39 5.36
N PRO A 212 21.73 1.44 5.00
CA PRO A 212 23.08 1.24 4.47
C PRO A 212 24.04 0.55 5.46
N MET A 213 23.92 0.84 6.76
CA MET A 213 24.70 0.18 7.81
C MET A 213 24.27 -1.28 7.97
N SER A 214 22.99 -1.55 7.99
CA SER A 214 22.42 -2.90 8.07
C SER A 214 22.81 -3.73 6.84
N PHE A 215 22.91 -3.12 5.65
CA PHE A 215 23.40 -3.78 4.45
C PHE A 215 24.87 -4.20 4.57
N LEU A 216 25.73 -3.33 5.11
CA LEU A 216 27.13 -3.68 5.33
C LEU A 216 27.27 -4.86 6.30
N PHE A 217 26.56 -4.85 7.40
CA PHE A 217 26.54 -5.95 8.38
C PHE A 217 25.95 -7.23 7.77
N GLY A 218 24.93 -7.12 6.92
CA GLY A 218 24.42 -8.23 6.15
C GLY A 218 25.46 -8.82 5.20
N CYS A 219 26.28 -7.98 4.55
CA CYS A 219 27.39 -8.43 3.71
C CYS A 219 28.44 -9.20 4.53
N GLU A 220 28.79 -8.74 5.71
CA GLU A 220 29.70 -9.43 6.64
C GLU A 220 29.15 -10.81 7.06
N ALA A 221 27.81 -10.94 7.20
CA ALA A 221 27.13 -12.20 7.51
C ALA A 221 26.97 -13.13 6.29
N GLY A 222 27.25 -12.65 5.07
CA GLY A 222 27.20 -13.45 3.84
C GLY A 222 25.88 -13.34 3.07
N VAL A 223 25.19 -12.19 3.13
CA VAL A 223 24.04 -11.90 2.26
C VAL A 223 24.43 -12.00 0.79
N ASP A 224 23.53 -12.48 -0.06
CA ASP A 224 23.80 -12.70 -1.48
C ASP A 224 23.25 -11.57 -2.37
N ILE A 225 22.18 -10.89 -1.93
CA ILE A 225 21.45 -9.89 -2.72
C ILE A 225 21.08 -8.72 -1.82
N LEU A 226 21.12 -7.50 -2.35
CA LEU A 226 20.68 -6.27 -1.69
C LEU A 226 19.70 -5.52 -2.59
N ASP A 227 18.61 -5.01 -2.02
CA ASP A 227 17.68 -4.13 -2.71
C ASP A 227 18.12 -2.68 -2.62
N THR A 228 18.26 -2.03 -3.77
CA THR A 228 18.67 -0.63 -3.85
C THR A 228 17.80 0.14 -4.84
N ALA A 229 17.93 1.45 -4.87
CA ALA A 229 17.24 2.30 -5.83
C ALA A 229 18.19 3.34 -6.42
N ILE A 230 18.23 3.45 -7.75
CA ILE A 230 18.97 4.52 -8.44
C ILE A 230 18.59 5.87 -7.84
N SER A 231 19.59 6.66 -7.41
CA SER A 231 19.32 8.05 -7.02
C SER A 231 18.85 8.88 -8.25
N PRO A 232 17.95 9.86 -8.11
CA PRO A 232 17.44 10.48 -6.90
C PRO A 232 16.22 9.79 -6.28
N LEU A 233 15.86 8.58 -6.70
CA LEU A 233 14.74 7.82 -6.16
C LEU A 233 15.13 6.90 -4.99
N GLY A 234 16.37 7.02 -4.50
CA GLY A 234 16.82 6.39 -3.25
C GLY A 234 16.57 7.27 -2.02
N TRP A 235 16.81 6.68 -0.82
CA TRP A 235 16.75 7.34 0.49
C TRP A 235 15.33 7.61 1.03
N GLY A 236 15.23 8.06 2.25
CA GLY A 236 13.94 8.31 2.93
C GLY A 236 13.09 7.05 3.02
N THR A 237 11.85 7.13 2.57
CA THR A 237 10.94 5.97 2.52
C THR A 237 11.23 4.99 1.37
N SER A 238 12.27 5.23 0.58
CA SER A 238 12.80 4.33 -0.44
C SER A 238 14.01 3.56 0.09
N HIS A 239 14.80 2.96 -0.81
CA HIS A 239 15.94 2.11 -0.49
C HIS A 239 17.27 2.88 -0.50
N PRO A 240 18.37 2.27 -0.01
CA PRO A 240 19.70 2.84 -0.19
C PRO A 240 20.00 3.14 -1.65
N PRO A 241 20.65 4.30 -1.97
CA PRO A 241 21.03 4.61 -3.34
C PRO A 241 21.98 3.56 -3.92
N THR A 242 21.65 3.04 -5.09
CA THR A 242 22.41 1.99 -5.79
C THR A 242 23.87 2.39 -5.97
N GLU A 243 24.12 3.61 -6.45
CA GLU A 243 25.47 4.12 -6.70
C GLU A 243 26.31 4.18 -5.41
N SER A 244 25.65 4.53 -4.28
CA SER A 244 26.34 4.63 -2.98
C SER A 244 26.72 3.25 -2.44
N ILE A 245 25.83 2.25 -2.57
CA ILE A 245 26.12 0.87 -2.14
C ILE A 245 27.20 0.25 -3.01
N VAL A 246 27.11 0.41 -4.35
CA VAL A 246 28.13 -0.08 -5.27
C VAL A 246 29.50 0.50 -4.94
N ALA A 247 29.61 1.82 -4.73
CA ALA A 247 30.85 2.48 -4.36
C ALA A 247 31.38 2.06 -2.98
N ALA A 248 30.47 1.89 -2.00
CA ALA A 248 30.86 1.48 -0.64
C ALA A 248 31.41 0.05 -0.58
N LEU A 249 30.97 -0.83 -1.48
CA LEU A 249 31.43 -2.22 -1.56
C LEU A 249 32.61 -2.42 -2.51
N GLU A 250 33.03 -1.41 -3.28
CA GLU A 250 34.18 -1.48 -4.20
C GLU A 250 35.46 -1.80 -3.44
N GLY A 251 36.27 -2.76 -3.95
CA GLY A 251 37.49 -3.21 -3.32
C GLY A 251 37.32 -4.03 -2.04
N THR A 252 36.10 -4.37 -1.65
CA THR A 252 35.80 -5.30 -0.55
C THR A 252 35.56 -6.73 -1.07
N PRO A 253 35.56 -7.76 -0.20
CA PRO A 253 35.17 -9.11 -0.59
C PRO A 253 33.73 -9.23 -1.13
N TYR A 254 32.89 -8.21 -0.94
CA TYR A 254 31.48 -8.12 -1.29
C TYR A 254 31.23 -7.31 -2.57
N GLU A 255 32.30 -6.91 -3.28
CA GLU A 255 32.23 -6.07 -4.46
C GLU A 255 31.17 -6.56 -5.47
N THR A 256 30.29 -5.67 -5.92
CA THR A 256 29.19 -6.02 -6.84
C THR A 256 29.67 -6.24 -8.27
N GLY A 257 30.70 -5.52 -8.67
CA GLY A 257 31.25 -5.50 -10.05
C GLY A 257 30.37 -4.69 -11.02
N LEU A 258 29.42 -3.90 -10.55
CA LEU A 258 28.60 -3.02 -11.39
C LEU A 258 29.39 -1.76 -11.79
N ASP A 259 29.16 -1.24 -13.01
CA ASP A 259 29.83 -0.04 -13.52
C ASP A 259 29.21 1.25 -12.95
N LEU A 260 29.91 1.89 -12.02
CA LEU A 260 29.47 3.14 -11.38
C LEU A 260 29.30 4.30 -12.39
N LYS A 261 30.05 4.30 -13.51
CA LYS A 261 29.90 5.33 -14.55
C LYS A 261 28.56 5.16 -15.28
N LEU A 262 28.23 3.92 -15.65
CA LEU A 262 26.95 3.60 -16.27
C LEU A 262 25.78 3.95 -15.33
N LEU A 263 25.88 3.61 -14.04
CA LEU A 263 24.89 3.98 -13.02
C LEU A 263 24.73 5.51 -12.92
N THR A 264 25.83 6.27 -12.96
CA THR A 264 25.80 7.74 -12.95
C THR A 264 25.14 8.32 -14.21
N GLU A 265 25.28 7.69 -15.37
CA GLU A 265 24.57 8.10 -16.59
C GLU A 265 23.07 7.85 -16.48
N ILE A 266 22.66 6.70 -15.92
CA ILE A 266 21.29 6.36 -15.67
C ILE A 266 20.67 7.35 -14.67
N LYS A 267 21.38 7.65 -13.59
CA LYS A 267 20.98 8.65 -12.59
C LYS A 267 20.57 9.99 -13.22
N ARG A 268 21.35 10.50 -14.19
CA ARG A 268 21.06 11.78 -14.86
C ARG A 268 19.72 11.78 -15.61
N TYR A 269 19.27 10.62 -16.07
CA TYR A 269 17.93 10.49 -16.64
C TYR A 269 16.86 10.71 -15.58
N PHE A 270 17.00 10.06 -14.43
CA PHE A 270 16.03 10.19 -13.35
C PHE A 270 16.06 11.57 -12.69
N GLU A 271 17.20 12.26 -12.64
CA GLU A 271 17.26 13.66 -12.19
C GLU A 271 16.35 14.56 -13.01
N LYS A 272 16.38 14.43 -14.34
CA LYS A 272 15.49 15.18 -15.23
C LYS A 272 14.02 14.72 -15.09
N LEU A 273 13.81 13.43 -14.89
CA LEU A 273 12.47 12.88 -14.72
C LEU A 273 11.82 13.38 -13.43
N MET A 274 12.58 13.57 -12.36
CA MET A 274 12.09 14.13 -11.10
C MET A 274 11.51 15.54 -11.25
N GLU A 275 11.99 16.35 -12.22
CA GLU A 275 11.38 17.65 -12.51
C GLU A 275 9.94 17.51 -13.00
N VAL A 276 9.64 16.46 -13.78
CA VAL A 276 8.29 16.17 -14.28
C VAL A 276 7.38 15.72 -13.14
N TYR A 277 7.91 14.92 -12.21
CA TYR A 277 7.17 14.37 -11.08
C TYR A 277 7.24 15.21 -9.80
N ALA A 278 7.86 16.40 -9.85
CA ALA A 278 7.97 17.30 -8.70
C ALA A 278 6.63 17.56 -7.96
N PRO A 279 5.47 17.65 -8.65
CA PRO A 279 4.19 17.84 -7.98
C PRO A 279 3.75 16.68 -7.07
N LEU A 280 4.29 15.48 -7.29
CA LEU A 280 3.98 14.27 -6.52
C LEU A 280 5.02 13.99 -5.44
N PHE A 281 6.19 14.59 -5.57
CA PHE A 281 7.29 14.36 -4.64
C PHE A 281 6.96 14.94 -3.27
N ASN A 282 6.89 14.07 -2.27
CA ASN A 282 6.68 14.47 -0.88
C ASN A 282 8.02 14.65 -0.16
N PRO A 283 8.41 15.89 0.19
CA PRO A 283 9.67 16.12 0.91
C PRO A 283 9.75 15.42 2.27
N ILE A 284 8.62 15.11 2.90
CA ILE A 284 8.59 14.36 4.16
C ILE A 284 8.99 12.90 3.91
N ALA A 285 8.48 12.28 2.85
CA ALA A 285 8.84 10.92 2.48
C ALA A 285 10.32 10.77 2.08
N ALA A 286 10.95 11.83 1.62
CA ALA A 286 12.36 11.84 1.24
C ALA A 286 13.33 12.05 2.43
N ARG A 287 12.83 12.25 3.64
CA ARG A 287 13.65 12.46 4.84
C ARG A 287 13.78 11.18 5.65
N VAL A 288 14.86 11.14 6.42
CA VAL A 288 14.95 10.22 7.56
C VAL A 288 13.95 10.68 8.62
N ASP A 289 13.15 9.75 9.11
CA ASP A 289 12.22 9.98 10.22
C ASP A 289 12.49 8.99 11.36
N SER A 290 13.15 9.47 12.41
CA SER A 290 13.45 8.66 13.59
C SER A 290 12.22 8.23 14.38
N ASN A 291 11.04 8.82 14.15
CA ASN A 291 9.79 8.41 14.78
C ASN A 291 9.45 6.95 14.45
N VAL A 292 9.91 6.44 13.29
CA VAL A 292 9.73 5.03 12.93
C VAL A 292 10.33 4.08 13.97
N LEU A 293 11.41 4.48 14.63
CA LEU A 293 12.06 3.68 15.68
C LEU A 293 11.23 3.59 16.98
N VAL A 294 10.36 4.58 17.21
CA VAL A 294 9.48 4.66 18.39
C VAL A 294 8.11 4.07 18.10
N TYR A 295 7.47 4.53 17.04
CA TYR A 295 6.09 4.15 16.71
C TYR A 295 6.00 3.00 15.69
N GLN A 296 7.12 2.63 15.07
CA GLN A 296 7.26 1.55 14.08
C GLN A 296 6.34 1.70 12.84
N VAL A 297 5.96 2.93 12.51
CA VAL A 297 5.06 3.26 11.42
C VAL A 297 5.86 3.46 10.13
N PRO A 298 5.66 2.64 9.09
CA PRO A 298 6.35 2.80 7.81
C PRO A 298 6.05 4.16 7.16
N GLY A 299 7.04 4.73 6.45
CA GLY A 299 6.91 6.05 5.84
C GLY A 299 5.73 6.20 4.88
N GLY A 300 5.41 5.16 4.10
CA GLY A 300 4.22 5.14 3.24
C GLY A 300 2.89 5.21 4.03
N MET A 301 2.86 4.62 5.22
CA MET A 301 1.72 4.71 6.13
C MET A 301 1.60 6.12 6.72
N LEU A 302 2.71 6.75 7.12
CA LEU A 302 2.72 8.13 7.63
C LEU A 302 2.13 9.13 6.62
N SER A 303 2.54 9.04 5.36
CA SER A 303 2.02 9.91 4.31
C SER A 303 0.51 9.74 4.10
N ASN A 304 0.02 8.50 4.14
CA ASN A 304 -1.41 8.21 4.07
C ASN A 304 -2.15 8.74 5.31
N LEU A 305 -1.59 8.57 6.51
CA LEU A 305 -2.16 9.04 7.77
C LEU A 305 -2.33 10.56 7.77
N VAL A 306 -1.29 11.30 7.37
CA VAL A 306 -1.37 12.78 7.26
C VAL A 306 -2.47 13.17 6.29
N SER A 307 -2.54 12.55 5.11
CA SER A 307 -3.59 12.83 4.12
C SER A 307 -4.99 12.57 4.70
N GLN A 308 -5.18 11.44 5.37
CA GLN A 308 -6.44 11.10 6.02
C GLN A 308 -6.85 12.11 7.10
N LEU A 309 -5.92 12.50 7.96
CA LEU A 309 -6.20 13.49 9.02
C LEU A 309 -6.51 14.88 8.45
N VAL A 310 -5.85 15.28 7.36
CA VAL A 310 -6.16 16.52 6.64
C VAL A 310 -7.58 16.45 6.06
N GLU A 311 -7.96 15.34 5.40
CA GLU A 311 -9.30 15.12 4.87
C GLU A 311 -10.37 15.18 5.98
N GLN A 312 -10.07 14.60 7.15
CA GLN A 312 -10.95 14.62 8.32
C GLN A 312 -10.90 15.95 9.11
N LYS A 313 -10.09 16.93 8.68
CA LYS A 313 -9.84 18.20 9.39
C LYS A 313 -9.37 18.02 10.84
N ALA A 314 -8.61 16.97 11.09
CA ALA A 314 -8.14 16.52 12.40
C ALA A 314 -6.60 16.40 12.44
N LEU A 315 -5.87 17.21 11.69
CA LEU A 315 -4.40 17.18 11.67
C LEU A 315 -3.79 17.51 13.05
N ASP A 316 -4.50 18.25 13.89
CA ASP A 316 -4.14 18.52 15.30
C ASP A 316 -4.10 17.25 16.16
N LYS A 317 -4.74 16.16 15.72
CA LYS A 317 -4.73 14.85 16.39
C LYS A 317 -3.58 13.92 15.96
N TYR A 318 -2.66 14.40 15.12
CA TYR A 318 -1.61 13.58 14.54
C TYR A 318 -0.76 12.84 15.59
N GLU A 319 -0.29 13.56 16.62
CA GLU A 319 0.53 12.97 17.69
C GLU A 319 -0.24 11.93 18.54
N GLU A 320 -1.54 12.19 18.80
CA GLU A 320 -2.40 11.26 19.52
C GLU A 320 -2.58 9.95 18.73
N VAL A 321 -2.74 10.06 17.39
CA VAL A 321 -2.87 8.88 16.52
C VAL A 321 -1.56 8.11 16.44
N LEU A 322 -0.41 8.79 16.33
CA LEU A 322 0.90 8.13 16.35
C LEU A 322 1.11 7.32 17.66
N ALA A 323 0.71 7.87 18.79
CA ALA A 323 0.80 7.18 20.09
C ALA A 323 -0.20 6.01 20.22
N GLU A 324 -1.32 6.04 19.50
CA GLU A 324 -2.33 4.98 19.52
C GLU A 324 -1.98 3.79 18.62
N ILE A 325 -1.21 3.99 17.54
CA ILE A 325 -0.82 2.94 16.60
C ILE A 325 -0.13 1.74 17.29
N PRO A 326 0.90 1.92 18.13
CA PRO A 326 1.53 0.81 18.85
C PRO A 326 0.54 0.03 19.74
N ARG A 327 -0.40 0.72 20.38
CA ARG A 327 -1.41 0.12 21.26
C ARG A 327 -2.41 -0.74 20.50
N VAL A 328 -2.88 -0.24 19.35
CA VAL A 328 -3.75 -1.03 18.45
C VAL A 328 -3.00 -2.23 17.88
N ARG A 329 -1.71 -2.04 17.52
CA ARG A 329 -0.86 -3.12 17.03
C ARG A 329 -0.66 -4.23 18.09
N GLU A 330 -0.45 -3.85 19.35
CA GLU A 330 -0.38 -4.78 20.47
C GLU A 330 -1.70 -5.56 20.63
N ASP A 331 -2.83 -4.86 20.69
CA ASP A 331 -4.16 -5.48 20.81
C ASP A 331 -4.45 -6.48 19.68
N LEU A 332 -3.94 -6.24 18.48
CA LEU A 332 -4.11 -7.10 17.31
C LEU A 332 -3.03 -8.20 17.18
N GLY A 333 -2.22 -8.43 18.22
CA GLY A 333 -1.23 -9.51 18.23
C GLY A 333 0.04 -9.20 17.44
N TYR A 334 0.44 -7.94 17.40
CA TYR A 334 1.68 -7.45 16.81
C TYR A 334 1.89 -7.77 15.31
N PRO A 335 0.91 -7.55 14.42
CA PRO A 335 1.16 -7.76 12.99
C PRO A 335 2.32 -6.89 12.49
N PRO A 336 3.11 -7.36 11.51
CA PRO A 336 3.99 -6.49 10.75
C PRO A 336 3.17 -5.37 10.09
N LEU A 337 3.70 -4.13 10.10
CA LEU A 337 3.01 -3.00 9.47
C LEU A 337 3.34 -2.91 7.98
N VAL A 338 2.84 -3.88 7.23
CA VAL A 338 2.90 -3.96 5.76
C VAL A 338 1.48 -3.91 5.19
N THR A 339 1.30 -3.67 3.90
CA THR A 339 -0.04 -3.70 3.30
C THR A 339 -0.61 -5.14 3.28
N PRO A 340 -1.85 -5.42 3.77
CA PRO A 340 -2.86 -4.46 4.24
C PRO A 340 -2.86 -4.17 5.75
N THR A 341 -2.09 -4.88 6.58
CA THR A 341 -2.11 -4.76 8.06
C THR A 341 -1.79 -3.35 8.56
N SER A 342 -0.90 -2.62 7.87
CA SER A 342 -0.63 -1.22 8.18
C SER A 342 -1.88 -0.33 8.05
N GLN A 343 -2.73 -0.60 7.08
CA GLN A 343 -4.00 0.12 6.91
C GLN A 343 -5.01 -0.27 7.99
N ILE A 344 -5.10 -1.56 8.32
CA ILE A 344 -5.97 -2.09 9.38
C ILE A 344 -5.66 -1.43 10.71
N VAL A 345 -4.38 -1.47 11.13
CA VAL A 345 -3.91 -0.87 12.39
C VAL A 345 -4.08 0.65 12.37
N GLY A 346 -3.66 1.31 11.29
CA GLY A 346 -3.73 2.77 11.18
C GLY A 346 -5.14 3.31 11.19
N SER A 347 -6.06 2.70 10.45
CA SER A 347 -7.45 3.14 10.42
C SER A 347 -8.14 2.96 11.76
N GLN A 348 -7.88 1.85 12.48
CA GLN A 348 -8.42 1.65 13.82
C GLN A 348 -7.85 2.68 14.81
N ALA A 349 -6.56 3.00 14.73
CA ALA A 349 -5.94 4.02 15.58
C ALA A 349 -6.57 5.41 15.35
N VAL A 350 -6.76 5.79 14.08
CA VAL A 350 -7.47 7.04 13.72
C VAL A 350 -8.88 7.07 14.31
N LEU A 351 -9.64 5.99 14.14
CA LEU A 351 -11.01 5.91 14.67
C LEU A 351 -11.06 5.99 16.19
N ASN A 352 -10.16 5.30 16.90
CA ASN A 352 -10.07 5.37 18.36
C ASN A 352 -9.89 6.82 18.84
N VAL A 353 -9.02 7.58 18.18
CA VAL A 353 -8.74 8.98 18.54
C VAL A 353 -9.89 9.90 18.14
N LEU A 354 -10.45 9.75 16.94
CA LEU A 354 -11.53 10.62 16.46
C LEU A 354 -12.84 10.42 17.24
N THR A 355 -13.16 9.18 17.64
CA THR A 355 -14.36 8.88 18.43
C THR A 355 -14.19 9.18 19.92
N GLY A 356 -12.93 9.35 20.38
CA GLY A 356 -12.59 9.56 21.80
C GLY A 356 -12.75 8.30 22.67
N GLU A 357 -13.09 7.15 22.06
CA GLU A 357 -13.26 5.86 22.74
C GLU A 357 -12.73 4.73 21.87
N ARG A 358 -11.86 3.87 22.46
CA ARG A 358 -11.21 2.79 21.73
C ARG A 358 -12.22 1.73 21.29
N TYR A 359 -12.12 1.29 20.04
CA TYR A 359 -12.97 0.28 19.40
C TYR A 359 -14.48 0.57 19.37
N LYS A 360 -14.90 1.81 19.65
CA LYS A 360 -16.29 2.24 19.50
C LYS A 360 -16.80 2.13 18.05
N ALA A 361 -15.91 2.34 17.09
CA ALA A 361 -16.15 2.12 15.68
C ALA A 361 -15.06 1.16 15.16
N VAL A 362 -15.49 0.04 14.58
CA VAL A 362 -14.60 -1.00 14.07
C VAL A 362 -14.87 -1.21 12.59
N PRO A 363 -13.90 -0.91 11.71
CA PRO A 363 -14.00 -1.22 10.29
C PRO A 363 -14.15 -2.72 10.04
N LYS A 364 -14.78 -3.06 8.91
CA LYS A 364 -14.95 -4.45 8.49
C LYS A 364 -13.63 -5.20 8.44
N GLU A 365 -12.58 -4.56 7.91
CA GLU A 365 -11.26 -5.16 7.75
C GLU A 365 -10.59 -5.49 9.10
N VAL A 366 -10.82 -4.68 10.14
CA VAL A 366 -10.37 -4.98 11.50
C VAL A 366 -11.15 -6.18 12.06
N LYS A 367 -12.47 -6.23 11.87
CA LYS A 367 -13.29 -7.39 12.26
C LYS A 367 -12.84 -8.65 11.52
N ASP A 368 -12.63 -8.56 10.20
CA ASP A 368 -12.16 -9.67 9.38
C ASP A 368 -10.77 -10.15 9.81
N TYR A 369 -9.87 -9.22 10.20
CA TYR A 369 -8.55 -9.56 10.74
C TYR A 369 -8.68 -10.31 12.07
N VAL A 370 -9.45 -9.81 13.02
CA VAL A 370 -9.67 -10.43 14.33
C VAL A 370 -10.34 -11.80 14.21
N LYS A 371 -11.20 -11.98 13.19
CA LYS A 371 -11.81 -13.26 12.83
C LYS A 371 -10.82 -14.25 12.21
N GLY A 372 -9.63 -13.80 11.79
CA GLY A 372 -8.60 -14.66 11.17
C GLY A 372 -8.71 -14.77 9.65
N LEU A 373 -9.53 -13.92 8.99
CA LEU A 373 -9.71 -13.93 7.53
C LEU A 373 -8.51 -13.38 6.75
N TYR A 374 -7.49 -12.86 7.43
CA TYR A 374 -6.19 -12.48 6.85
C TYR A 374 -5.09 -13.51 7.15
N GLY A 375 -5.37 -14.55 7.91
CA GLY A 375 -4.41 -15.54 8.38
C GLY A 375 -4.26 -15.54 9.90
N ARG A 376 -3.28 -16.31 10.38
CA ARG A 376 -2.97 -16.39 11.81
C ARG A 376 -2.18 -15.15 12.23
N SER A 377 -2.65 -14.41 13.26
CA SER A 377 -1.87 -13.32 13.84
C SER A 377 -0.56 -13.84 14.45
N PRO A 378 0.55 -13.06 14.38
CA PRO A 378 1.84 -13.48 14.93
C PRO A 378 1.80 -13.76 16.43
N GLY A 379 1.12 -12.90 17.19
CA GLY A 379 0.87 -13.06 18.63
C GLY A 379 -0.60 -13.22 18.95
N GLU A 380 -0.91 -13.41 20.23
CA GLU A 380 -2.29 -13.48 20.69
C GLU A 380 -2.99 -12.13 20.57
N ILE A 381 -4.16 -12.10 19.91
CA ILE A 381 -5.04 -10.93 19.88
C ILE A 381 -5.61 -10.75 21.28
N ASN A 382 -5.64 -9.51 21.79
CA ASN A 382 -6.18 -9.16 23.09
C ASN A 382 -7.57 -9.80 23.29
N PRO A 383 -7.74 -10.73 24.27
CA PRO A 383 -8.97 -11.50 24.42
C PRO A 383 -10.22 -10.64 24.65
N LYS A 384 -10.07 -9.49 25.34
CA LYS A 384 -11.18 -8.56 25.57
C LYS A 384 -11.61 -7.91 24.28
N ILE A 385 -10.66 -7.39 23.52
CA ILE A 385 -10.92 -6.73 22.23
C ILE A 385 -11.49 -7.73 21.22
N ARG A 386 -10.96 -8.98 21.20
CA ARG A 386 -11.51 -10.04 20.36
C ARG A 386 -12.97 -10.33 20.69
N ALA A 387 -13.30 -10.47 21.98
CA ALA A 387 -14.68 -10.73 22.42
C ALA A 387 -15.62 -9.57 22.08
N GLU A 388 -15.14 -8.32 22.23
CA GLU A 388 -15.92 -7.12 21.89
C GLU A 388 -16.21 -7.01 20.39
N ILE A 389 -15.19 -7.31 19.54
CA ILE A 389 -15.32 -7.18 18.08
C ILE A 389 -16.10 -8.34 17.45
N LEU A 390 -15.90 -9.57 17.93
CA LEU A 390 -16.52 -10.75 17.35
C LEU A 390 -17.89 -11.09 17.98
N GLU A 391 -18.17 -10.55 19.18
CA GLU A 391 -19.38 -10.89 19.92
C GLU A 391 -19.50 -12.42 20.09
N ASP A 392 -20.49 -13.05 19.43
CA ASP A 392 -20.75 -14.49 19.45
C ASP A 392 -20.06 -15.24 18.30
N GLU A 393 -19.26 -14.57 17.45
CA GLU A 393 -18.57 -15.22 16.32
C GLU A 393 -17.26 -15.87 16.76
N GLU A 394 -17.01 -17.09 16.30
CA GLU A 394 -15.74 -17.79 16.58
C GLU A 394 -14.67 -17.46 15.53
N PRO A 395 -13.40 -17.28 15.93
CA PRO A 395 -12.29 -17.13 14.99
C PRO A 395 -12.10 -18.39 14.14
N ILE A 396 -11.73 -18.20 12.88
CA ILE A 396 -11.38 -19.33 12.01
C ILE A 396 -9.97 -19.83 12.32
N THR A 397 -9.79 -21.15 12.20
CA THR A 397 -8.49 -21.82 12.41
C THR A 397 -7.90 -22.41 11.14
N VAL A 398 -8.73 -22.59 10.12
CA VAL A 398 -8.33 -23.07 8.79
C VAL A 398 -7.62 -21.99 7.99
N ARG A 399 -7.02 -22.32 6.87
CA ARG A 399 -6.50 -21.33 5.92
C ARG A 399 -7.67 -20.52 5.37
N PRO A 400 -7.62 -19.17 5.41
CA PRO A 400 -8.77 -18.34 4.99
C PRO A 400 -9.28 -18.65 3.57
N ALA A 401 -8.38 -18.92 2.65
CA ALA A 401 -8.73 -19.21 1.26
C ALA A 401 -9.52 -20.54 1.08
N ASP A 402 -9.41 -21.48 2.03
CA ASP A 402 -10.20 -22.73 2.00
C ASP A 402 -11.70 -22.48 2.17
N LEU A 403 -12.07 -21.30 2.67
CA LEU A 403 -13.47 -20.85 2.80
C LEU A 403 -14.01 -20.14 1.55
N ILE A 404 -13.15 -19.88 0.56
CA ILE A 404 -13.51 -19.15 -0.66
C ILE A 404 -13.73 -20.18 -1.77
N PRO A 405 -14.96 -20.33 -2.29
CA PRO A 405 -15.18 -21.20 -3.42
C PRO A 405 -14.48 -20.69 -4.67
N PRO A 406 -14.20 -21.53 -5.69
CA PRO A 406 -13.62 -21.09 -6.95
C PRO A 406 -14.37 -19.91 -7.57
N GLU A 407 -13.63 -18.87 -7.95
CA GLU A 407 -14.20 -17.59 -8.41
C GLU A 407 -13.98 -17.32 -9.91
N TYR A 408 -12.99 -17.95 -10.56
CA TYR A 408 -12.55 -17.57 -11.90
C TYR A 408 -13.68 -17.63 -12.94
N GLU A 409 -14.41 -18.76 -13.05
CA GLU A 409 -15.47 -18.89 -14.04
C GLU A 409 -16.65 -17.94 -13.79
N LYS A 410 -16.94 -17.64 -12.51
CA LYS A 410 -17.94 -16.64 -12.15
C LYS A 410 -17.51 -15.24 -12.61
N MET A 411 -16.28 -14.83 -12.28
CA MET A 411 -15.74 -13.51 -12.66
C MET A 411 -15.66 -13.38 -14.18
N LYS A 412 -15.29 -14.45 -14.88
CA LYS A 412 -15.27 -14.51 -16.34
C LYS A 412 -16.66 -14.29 -16.93
N ALA A 413 -17.66 -15.03 -16.46
CA ALA A 413 -19.03 -14.88 -16.95
C ALA A 413 -19.59 -13.47 -16.69
N GLU A 414 -19.30 -12.87 -15.53
CA GLU A 414 -19.69 -11.50 -15.21
C GLU A 414 -19.03 -10.47 -16.12
N ALA A 415 -17.72 -10.60 -16.35
CA ALA A 415 -16.96 -9.70 -17.21
C ALA A 415 -17.38 -9.82 -18.70
N GLU A 416 -17.59 -11.06 -19.19
CA GLU A 416 -18.11 -11.32 -20.54
C GLU A 416 -19.52 -10.75 -20.72
N GLY A 417 -20.41 -10.95 -19.74
CA GLY A 417 -21.77 -10.39 -19.74
C GLY A 417 -21.80 -8.86 -19.79
N LYS A 418 -20.76 -8.20 -19.31
CA LYS A 418 -20.57 -6.75 -19.39
C LYS A 418 -19.81 -6.29 -20.65
N GLY A 419 -19.37 -7.22 -21.51
CA GLY A 419 -18.60 -6.92 -22.72
C GLY A 419 -17.19 -6.40 -22.44
N LEU A 420 -16.58 -6.77 -21.32
CA LEU A 420 -15.28 -6.24 -20.87
C LEU A 420 -14.09 -7.10 -21.37
N VAL A 421 -14.33 -8.36 -21.74
CA VAL A 421 -13.27 -9.33 -22.00
C VAL A 421 -12.85 -9.28 -23.47
N ARG A 422 -11.61 -8.93 -23.74
CA ARG A 422 -10.92 -9.02 -25.03
C ARG A 422 -9.84 -10.10 -25.00
N ARG A 423 -9.26 -10.35 -23.82
CA ARG A 423 -8.21 -11.32 -23.54
C ARG A 423 -8.33 -11.85 -22.09
N GLU A 424 -7.65 -12.94 -21.78
CA GLU A 424 -7.74 -13.61 -20.47
C GLU A 424 -7.36 -12.69 -19.30
N GLU A 425 -6.38 -11.80 -19.49
CA GLU A 425 -5.95 -10.84 -18.50
C GLU A 425 -7.04 -9.85 -18.08
N ASP A 426 -7.99 -9.55 -18.96
CA ASP A 426 -9.11 -8.64 -18.64
C ASP A 426 -10.02 -9.25 -17.57
N VAL A 427 -10.20 -10.59 -17.59
CA VAL A 427 -10.94 -11.32 -16.56
C VAL A 427 -10.26 -11.16 -15.20
N LEU A 428 -8.94 -11.32 -15.16
CA LEU A 428 -8.16 -11.16 -13.91
C LEU A 428 -8.17 -9.71 -13.43
N THR A 429 -8.02 -8.75 -14.33
CA THR A 429 -8.11 -7.32 -13.99
C THR A 429 -9.47 -6.98 -13.38
N TYR A 430 -10.55 -7.53 -13.95
CA TYR A 430 -11.90 -7.37 -13.40
C TYR A 430 -12.07 -8.09 -12.06
N ALA A 431 -11.60 -9.33 -11.91
CA ALA A 431 -11.71 -10.08 -10.66
C ALA A 431 -10.98 -9.41 -9.49
N LEU A 432 -9.84 -8.77 -9.77
CA LEU A 432 -9.02 -8.08 -8.77
C LEU A 432 -9.61 -6.73 -8.35
N TYR A 433 -10.16 -5.96 -9.28
CA TYR A 433 -10.63 -4.58 -9.06
C TYR A 433 -11.95 -4.29 -9.79
N PRO A 434 -13.07 -4.95 -9.48
CA PRO A 434 -14.28 -4.94 -10.30
C PRO A 434 -14.76 -3.54 -10.69
N GLN A 435 -14.80 -2.61 -9.74
CA GLN A 435 -15.33 -1.25 -9.97
C GLN A 435 -14.40 -0.38 -10.81
N VAL A 436 -13.10 -0.44 -10.54
CA VAL A 436 -12.09 0.38 -11.25
C VAL A 436 -11.83 -0.21 -12.64
N ALA A 437 -11.69 -1.54 -12.71
CA ALA A 437 -11.45 -2.25 -13.95
C ALA A 437 -12.60 -2.08 -14.95
N GLU A 438 -13.85 -2.02 -14.49
CA GLU A 438 -15.00 -1.80 -15.40
C GLU A 438 -14.86 -0.49 -16.17
N LYS A 439 -14.54 0.62 -15.49
CA LYS A 439 -14.31 1.92 -16.12
C LYS A 439 -13.10 1.88 -17.07
N PHE A 440 -12.01 1.25 -16.63
CA PHE A 440 -10.79 1.14 -17.41
C PHE A 440 -11.02 0.31 -18.70
N LEU A 441 -11.59 -0.89 -18.59
CA LEU A 441 -11.81 -1.80 -19.72
C LEU A 441 -12.84 -1.26 -20.72
N LYS A 442 -13.77 -0.40 -20.28
CA LYS A 442 -14.68 0.36 -21.16
C LYS A 442 -14.01 1.53 -21.87
N GLY A 443 -12.78 1.89 -21.49
CA GLY A 443 -12.08 3.08 -22.02
C GLY A 443 -12.61 4.41 -21.47
N GLU A 444 -13.27 4.39 -20.33
CA GLU A 444 -13.82 5.57 -19.64
C GLU A 444 -12.83 6.17 -18.63
N ALA A 445 -11.77 5.42 -18.28
CA ALA A 445 -10.71 5.90 -17.41
C ALA A 445 -9.93 7.05 -18.07
N LYS A 446 -9.40 7.95 -17.25
CA LYS A 446 -8.61 9.10 -17.71
C LYS A 446 -7.29 9.16 -16.95
N GLU A 447 -6.22 9.53 -17.67
CA GLU A 447 -4.93 9.79 -17.04
C GLU A 447 -5.04 10.99 -16.10
N GLU A 448 -4.49 10.85 -14.88
CA GLU A 448 -4.39 11.94 -13.92
C GLU A 448 -3.43 13.01 -14.45
N VAL A 449 -3.90 14.25 -14.51
CA VAL A 449 -3.06 15.38 -14.91
C VAL A 449 -2.24 15.85 -13.72
N LEU A 450 -0.91 15.76 -13.82
CA LEU A 450 -0.01 16.30 -12.81
C LEU A 450 -0.14 17.82 -12.79
N LYS A 451 -0.68 18.38 -11.72
CA LYS A 451 -0.73 19.82 -11.51
C LYS A 451 0.71 20.32 -11.29
N LYS A 452 1.13 21.38 -11.95
CA LYS A 452 2.42 22.01 -11.65
C LYS A 452 2.44 22.40 -10.17
N ALA A 453 3.52 22.05 -9.48
CA ALA A 453 3.74 22.53 -8.13
C ALA A 453 3.75 24.06 -8.14
N LEU A 454 3.09 24.68 -7.17
CA LEU A 454 3.27 26.11 -6.93
C LEU A 454 4.75 26.36 -6.65
N PRO A 455 5.35 27.47 -7.16
CA PRO A 455 6.72 27.85 -6.82
C PRO A 455 6.96 27.81 -5.30
N ALA A 456 8.17 27.39 -4.88
CA ALA A 456 8.48 27.18 -3.46
C ALA A 456 8.25 28.42 -2.57
N ASP A 457 8.40 29.60 -3.13
CA ASP A 457 8.11 30.90 -2.53
C ASP A 457 6.60 31.13 -2.26
N LEU A 458 5.71 30.45 -2.99
CA LEU A 458 4.27 30.45 -2.74
C LEU A 458 3.82 29.29 -1.80
N GLN A 459 4.64 28.25 -1.64
CA GLN A 459 4.36 27.16 -0.69
C GLN A 459 4.67 27.53 0.76
N THR A 460 5.60 28.45 0.99
CA THR A 460 5.95 28.96 2.33
C THR A 460 4.98 30.02 2.86
N GLY A 461 4.02 30.46 2.03
CA GLY A 461 2.99 31.44 2.39
C GLY A 461 1.68 30.85 2.92
N ALA A 462 1.60 29.54 3.15
CA ALA A 462 0.46 28.92 3.82
C ALA A 462 0.51 29.17 5.34
N ILE A 463 0.54 30.41 5.74
CA ILE A 463 -0.04 30.84 7.00
C ILE A 463 -1.51 30.44 6.88
N GLY A 464 -1.99 29.55 7.78
CA GLY A 464 -3.38 29.13 7.85
C GLY A 464 -4.32 30.32 8.05
N GLY A 465 -4.56 31.07 7.02
CA GLY A 465 -5.57 32.09 6.95
C GLY A 465 -6.91 31.43 6.69
N LYS A 466 -7.74 31.28 7.72
CA LYS A 466 -9.17 31.05 7.54
C LYS A 466 -9.70 32.15 6.61
N PRO A 467 -10.68 31.84 5.73
CA PRO A 467 -11.36 32.89 4.98
C PRO A 467 -11.78 33.98 5.94
N ALA A 468 -11.27 35.19 5.79
CA ALA A 468 -11.63 36.31 6.63
C ALA A 468 -12.71 37.13 5.93
N ALA A 469 -13.76 37.45 6.67
CA ALA A 469 -14.80 38.34 6.22
C ALA A 469 -14.56 39.73 6.84
N PHE A 470 -14.50 40.74 6.00
CA PHE A 470 -14.32 42.12 6.41
C PHE A 470 -15.56 42.94 6.01
N ASN A 471 -16.08 43.77 6.92
CA ASN A 471 -17.02 44.81 6.55
C ASN A 471 -16.19 46.01 6.03
N VAL A 472 -16.34 46.33 4.78
CA VAL A 472 -15.64 47.43 4.11
C VAL A 472 -16.70 48.51 3.81
N GLU A 473 -16.51 49.69 4.32
CA GLU A 473 -17.36 50.85 4.04
C GLU A 473 -16.73 51.69 2.93
N VAL A 474 -17.48 51.91 1.86
CA VAL A 474 -17.07 52.75 0.73
C VAL A 474 -18.20 53.75 0.46
N ASP A 475 -17.91 55.03 0.54
CA ASP A 475 -18.86 56.14 0.30
C ASP A 475 -20.14 56.06 1.13
N GLY A 476 -20.06 55.50 2.39
CA GLY A 476 -21.20 55.39 3.31
C GLY A 476 -22.02 54.10 3.10
N GLU A 477 -21.67 53.23 2.18
CA GLU A 477 -22.26 51.91 2.01
C GLU A 477 -21.34 50.80 2.54
N SER A 478 -21.90 49.87 3.30
CA SER A 478 -21.16 48.73 3.91
C SER A 478 -21.24 47.48 3.05
N TYR A 479 -20.07 46.94 2.68
CA TYR A 479 -19.92 45.71 1.90
C TYR A 479 -19.25 44.63 2.74
N LEU A 480 -19.82 43.40 2.76
CA LEU A 480 -19.17 42.25 3.33
C LEU A 480 -18.21 41.63 2.29
N VAL A 481 -16.93 41.92 2.43
CA VAL A 481 -15.87 41.40 1.55
C VAL A 481 -15.27 40.14 2.16
N LYS A 482 -15.39 39.03 1.47
CA LYS A 482 -14.74 37.77 1.85
C LYS A 482 -13.46 37.62 1.07
N VAL A 483 -12.34 37.46 1.78
CA VAL A 483 -11.01 37.26 1.21
C VAL A 483 -10.56 35.83 1.48
N ALA A 484 -10.21 35.11 0.42
CA ALA A 484 -9.64 33.77 0.50
C ALA A 484 -8.37 33.72 -0.38
N PRO A 485 -7.41 32.83 -0.08
CA PRO A 485 -6.27 32.60 -0.94
C PRO A 485 -6.70 32.22 -2.37
N ALA A 486 -5.94 32.62 -3.37
CA ALA A 486 -6.22 32.35 -4.77
C ALA A 486 -6.32 30.83 -5.03
N GLY A 487 -7.45 30.39 -5.61
CA GLY A 487 -7.73 28.98 -5.90
C GLY A 487 -8.79 28.34 -5.00
N ILE A 488 -9.31 29.04 -4.01
CA ILE A 488 -10.45 28.59 -3.21
C ILE A 488 -11.71 29.31 -3.76
N SER A 489 -12.63 28.56 -4.39
CA SER A 489 -13.93 29.08 -4.77
C SER A 489 -14.79 29.23 -3.51
N ILE A 490 -15.37 30.40 -3.33
CA ILE A 490 -16.35 30.68 -2.29
C ILE A 490 -17.71 30.33 -2.90
N GLU A 491 -18.23 29.12 -2.62
CA GLU A 491 -19.55 28.73 -3.07
C GLU A 491 -20.66 29.44 -2.26
N ALA A 492 -21.73 29.74 -2.97
CA ALA A 492 -22.96 30.30 -2.39
C ALA A 492 -23.64 29.23 -1.52
N VAL A 493 -24.17 29.65 -0.39
CA VAL A 493 -24.86 28.80 0.59
C VAL A 493 -26.14 28.24 -0.04
N GLU A 494 -26.19 26.91 -0.23
CA GLU A 494 -27.44 26.19 -0.53
C GLU A 494 -28.25 25.87 0.74
N PRO A 495 -29.55 25.60 0.62
CA PRO A 495 -30.48 25.58 1.75
C PRO A 495 -30.23 24.42 2.71
N LYS A 496 -30.42 24.71 3.99
CA LYS A 496 -30.22 23.79 5.13
C LYS A 496 -31.10 22.55 5.03
N ALA A 497 -30.46 21.37 5.04
CA ALA A 497 -31.09 20.10 5.37
C ALA A 497 -31.65 20.10 6.82
N PRO A 498 -32.69 19.30 7.12
CA PRO A 498 -33.31 19.26 8.43
C PRO A 498 -32.34 18.77 9.53
N LYS A 499 -32.48 19.29 10.73
CA LYS A 499 -31.55 19.09 11.87
C LYS A 499 -31.47 17.65 12.42
N ASP A 500 -32.33 16.71 11.99
CA ASP A 500 -32.49 15.37 12.58
C ASP A 500 -32.27 14.22 11.61
N GLY A 501 -31.34 14.38 10.64
CA GLY A 501 -31.01 13.33 9.68
C GLY A 501 -29.89 12.37 10.16
N VAL A 502 -29.75 11.25 9.47
CA VAL A 502 -28.58 10.36 9.63
C VAL A 502 -27.35 11.06 9.08
N THR A 503 -26.41 11.34 9.95
CA THR A 503 -25.18 12.06 9.59
C THR A 503 -24.02 11.14 9.30
N VAL A 504 -23.12 11.59 8.41
CA VAL A 504 -21.89 10.91 8.09
C VAL A 504 -20.89 11.06 9.25
N PRO A 505 -20.31 9.97 9.78
CA PRO A 505 -19.35 10.04 10.87
C PRO A 505 -17.96 10.51 10.43
N MET A 506 -17.61 10.36 9.15
CA MET A 506 -16.30 10.68 8.58
C MET A 506 -16.38 11.00 7.09
N GLN A 507 -15.40 11.71 6.54
CA GLN A 507 -15.33 11.96 5.10
C GLN A 507 -15.10 10.66 4.32
N GLY A 508 -15.84 10.49 3.22
CA GLY A 508 -15.74 9.32 2.36
C GLY A 508 -16.57 9.43 1.10
N VAL A 509 -16.62 8.36 0.32
CA VAL A 509 -17.44 8.22 -0.88
C VAL A 509 -18.55 7.21 -0.61
N ILE A 510 -19.79 7.53 -0.95
CA ILE A 510 -20.92 6.60 -0.78
C ILE A 510 -20.77 5.47 -1.80
N ILE A 511 -20.56 4.23 -1.33
CA ILE A 511 -20.48 3.05 -2.20
C ILE A 511 -21.86 2.55 -2.56
N ARG A 512 -22.74 2.41 -1.55
CA ARG A 512 -24.10 1.90 -1.72
C ARG A 512 -24.98 2.23 -0.52
N TYR A 513 -26.26 2.31 -0.75
CA TYR A 513 -27.29 2.28 0.28
C TYR A 513 -27.76 0.84 0.51
N LEU A 514 -28.01 0.48 1.76
CA LEU A 514 -28.54 -0.82 2.16
C LEU A 514 -30.06 -0.82 2.28
N ILE A 515 -30.66 0.37 2.17
CA ILE A 515 -32.09 0.67 2.31
C ILE A 515 -32.57 1.58 1.17
N LYS A 516 -33.88 1.72 1.03
CA LYS A 516 -34.55 2.60 0.07
C LYS A 516 -35.51 3.55 0.79
N LYS A 517 -35.90 4.64 0.12
CA LYS A 517 -36.96 5.52 0.57
C LYS A 517 -38.23 4.70 0.86
N GLY A 518 -38.81 4.86 2.05
CA GLY A 518 -39.98 4.14 2.52
C GLY A 518 -39.68 2.88 3.36
N ASP A 519 -38.43 2.45 3.48
CA ASP A 519 -38.07 1.30 4.30
C ASP A 519 -38.16 1.66 5.79
N LYS A 520 -38.56 0.70 6.62
CA LYS A 520 -38.49 0.81 8.08
C LYS A 520 -37.12 0.43 8.57
N VAL A 521 -36.55 1.23 9.45
CA VAL A 521 -35.26 1.01 10.08
C VAL A 521 -35.37 1.16 11.59
N SER A 522 -34.55 0.40 12.30
CA SER A 522 -34.34 0.53 13.74
C SER A 522 -33.02 1.25 14.01
N LYS A 523 -32.94 1.93 15.16
CA LYS A 523 -31.72 2.57 15.60
C LYS A 523 -30.58 1.53 15.65
N GLY A 524 -29.46 1.82 14.95
CA GLY A 524 -28.31 0.93 14.82
C GLY A 524 -28.29 0.11 13.52
N ASP A 525 -29.40 0.01 12.77
CA ASP A 525 -29.40 -0.67 11.48
C ASP A 525 -28.47 0.03 10.50
N ALA A 526 -27.67 -0.75 9.78
CA ALA A 526 -26.78 -0.22 8.75
C ALA A 526 -27.60 0.27 7.54
N VAL A 527 -27.53 1.55 7.21
CA VAL A 527 -28.32 2.19 6.14
C VAL A 527 -27.52 2.56 4.90
N ALA A 528 -26.23 2.79 5.05
CA ALA A 528 -25.32 3.10 3.94
C ALA A 528 -23.94 2.49 4.18
N VAL A 529 -23.16 2.35 3.11
CA VAL A 529 -21.75 1.98 3.15
C VAL A 529 -20.93 3.08 2.49
N LEU A 530 -19.96 3.61 3.23
CA LEU A 530 -18.99 4.58 2.77
C LEU A 530 -17.64 3.91 2.53
N GLU A 531 -16.95 4.26 1.46
CA GLU A 531 -15.51 4.06 1.36
C GLU A 531 -14.80 5.27 1.98
N ALA A 532 -14.16 5.05 3.11
CA ALA A 532 -13.29 6.02 3.74
C ALA A 532 -11.95 5.33 4.03
N MET A 533 -10.84 6.02 3.74
CA MET A 533 -9.48 5.49 3.97
C MET A 533 -9.19 4.17 3.23
N LYS A 534 -9.82 3.97 2.05
CA LYS A 534 -9.79 2.73 1.23
C LYS A 534 -10.42 1.50 1.92
N MET A 535 -11.30 1.73 2.88
CA MET A 535 -12.00 0.70 3.64
C MET A 535 -13.51 0.96 3.65
N GLU A 536 -14.30 -0.12 3.70
CA GLU A 536 -15.76 -0.03 3.78
C GLU A 536 -16.22 0.24 5.23
N ASN A 537 -16.90 1.35 5.44
CA ASN A 537 -17.47 1.75 6.72
C ASN A 537 -18.99 1.81 6.63
N LYS A 538 -19.69 1.21 7.59
CA LYS A 538 -21.15 1.24 7.68
C LYS A 538 -21.60 2.50 8.38
N VAL A 539 -22.63 3.17 7.84
CA VAL A 539 -23.36 4.24 8.51
C VAL A 539 -24.67 3.66 9.03
N SER A 540 -24.94 3.89 10.30
CA SER A 540 -26.12 3.34 10.99
C SER A 540 -27.21 4.40 11.20
N ALA A 541 -28.46 3.95 11.25
CA ALA A 541 -29.62 4.78 11.61
C ALA A 541 -29.48 5.31 13.04
N ASN A 542 -29.76 6.60 13.22
CA ASN A 542 -29.66 7.28 14.51
C ASN A 542 -30.93 7.14 15.37
N LYS A 543 -32.05 6.72 14.76
CA LYS A 543 -33.35 6.49 15.43
C LYS A 543 -34.19 5.43 14.70
N ASP A 544 -35.22 4.92 15.35
CA ASP A 544 -36.27 4.09 14.72
C ASP A 544 -37.14 4.96 13.84
N GLY A 545 -37.63 4.43 12.71
CA GLY A 545 -38.55 5.16 11.85
C GLY A 545 -38.63 4.64 10.42
N VAL A 546 -39.08 5.49 9.51
CA VAL A 546 -39.19 5.22 8.08
C VAL A 546 -38.29 6.19 7.33
N VAL A 547 -37.52 5.70 6.38
CA VAL A 547 -36.66 6.54 5.54
C VAL A 547 -37.52 7.47 4.68
N ALA A 548 -37.47 8.76 5.00
CA ALA A 548 -38.27 9.77 4.31
C ALA A 548 -37.63 10.26 3.03
N GLU A 549 -36.33 10.58 3.07
CA GLU A 549 -35.60 11.08 1.90
C GLU A 549 -34.09 10.76 1.99
N ILE A 550 -33.47 10.54 0.83
CA ILE A 550 -32.02 10.32 0.68
C ILE A 550 -31.46 11.54 -0.07
N TYR A 551 -30.49 12.23 0.54
CA TYR A 551 -29.97 13.53 0.05
C TYR A 551 -28.69 13.41 -0.78
N ALA A 552 -27.92 12.34 -0.64
CA ALA A 552 -26.67 12.16 -1.34
C ALA A 552 -26.72 10.95 -2.29
N GLU A 553 -26.12 11.05 -3.45
CA GLU A 553 -26.11 9.97 -4.46
C GLU A 553 -24.95 8.99 -4.23
N VAL A 554 -25.10 7.74 -4.72
CA VAL A 554 -24.00 6.78 -4.76
C VAL A 554 -22.87 7.32 -5.64
N GLY A 555 -21.64 7.30 -5.12
CA GLY A 555 -20.47 7.90 -5.74
C GLY A 555 -20.20 9.35 -5.31
N ALA A 556 -21.08 9.98 -4.55
CA ALA A 556 -20.84 11.31 -4.00
C ALA A 556 -19.81 11.27 -2.87
N THR A 557 -18.96 12.30 -2.82
CA THR A 557 -18.05 12.55 -1.69
C THR A 557 -18.81 13.33 -0.62
N VAL A 558 -18.80 12.82 0.59
CA VAL A 558 -19.51 13.40 1.76
C VAL A 558 -18.52 13.72 2.88
N ALA A 559 -18.83 14.74 3.68
CA ALA A 559 -18.00 15.20 4.79
C ALA A 559 -18.62 14.85 6.15
N PRO A 560 -17.84 14.82 7.26
CA PRO A 560 -18.36 14.62 8.60
C PRO A 560 -19.47 15.61 8.92
N GLY A 561 -20.62 15.07 9.37
CA GLY A 561 -21.79 15.88 9.67
C GLY A 561 -22.75 16.13 8.51
N ASP A 562 -22.40 15.77 7.28
CA ASP A 562 -23.33 15.80 6.15
C ASP A 562 -24.49 14.84 6.41
N ILE A 563 -25.68 15.25 6.03
CA ILE A 563 -26.89 14.45 6.21
C ILE A 563 -27.10 13.57 4.98
N LEU A 564 -27.05 12.25 5.16
CA LEU A 564 -27.29 11.28 4.10
C LEU A 564 -28.77 11.10 3.81
N MET A 565 -29.58 11.05 4.85
CA MET A 565 -31.01 10.81 4.75
C MET A 565 -31.77 11.33 5.97
N SER A 566 -33.07 11.52 5.82
CA SER A 566 -33.99 11.75 6.93
C SER A 566 -34.79 10.48 7.25
N ILE A 567 -35.05 10.28 8.53
CA ILE A 567 -35.92 9.21 9.06
C ILE A 567 -37.06 9.91 9.80
N ASP A 568 -38.28 9.58 9.47
CA ASP A 568 -39.51 10.10 10.14
C ASP A 568 -39.98 9.16 11.25
#